data_c8151985683613d781cdaeb9bd1219b2
#
_entry.id   c8151985683613d781cdaeb9bd1219b2
#
_cell.length_a   1.000
_cell.length_b   1.000
_cell.length_c   1.000
_cell.angle_alpha   90.00
_cell.angle_beta   90.00
_cell.angle_gamma   90.00
#
_symmetry.space_group_name_H-M   'P 1'
#
loop_
_entity.id
_entity.type
_entity.pdbx_description
1 polymer ?
#
loop_
_entity_poly.entity_id
_entity_poly.type
_entity_poly.pdbx_seq_one_letter_code
_entity_poly.pdbx_strand_id
1 'polypeptide(L)'
;MKTALITGITGQDGAYLAKNLLENGYKVHGGQRRTTSDKYWRLDELGITDDIEFVDLDVLEQANIRRAMEDTKPDEVYNLAAQSFVWLSFKQPELATLIDGVGVLRMLESIRQVNPEIKFYQASTSEMYGSAKPPQNEGTKFWPRSPYGVAKLFGHHITINYRESYKMFASNGILFNHESPLRGTDFVTRKITRGLAIWKKEQRPIVLGNLDAKRDWGHAEDFVEGMRLMLAHDRPDDFVLATGVIHTVKQFLEMCLDYLDIRYYWKDDQVFEANTDALIVKSDIAHFRPSEVDHLQGDPSKAMNDLGWRLKHDLPSLMADMMERDLQRYYR
;
A
#
# COMPACT_ATOMS: atom_id res chain seq x y z
N MET A 1 1.40 28.32 0.28
CA MET A 1 1.76 26.96 0.77
C MET A 1 0.48 26.15 0.75
N LYS A 2 0.45 25.02 0.06
CA LYS A 2 -0.73 24.13 0.06
C LYS A 2 -0.81 23.32 1.35
N THR A 3 -2.02 23.00 1.77
CA THR A 3 -2.30 22.18 2.95
C THR A 3 -2.86 20.81 2.51
N ALA A 4 -2.27 19.73 2.99
CA ALA A 4 -2.73 18.37 2.73
C ALA A 4 -3.22 17.68 4.01
N LEU A 5 -4.33 16.95 3.92
CA LEU A 5 -4.83 16.06 4.96
C LEU A 5 -4.66 14.61 4.49
N ILE A 6 -3.89 13.82 5.22
CA ILE A 6 -3.63 12.41 4.91
C ILE A 6 -4.32 11.52 5.93
N THR A 7 -5.30 10.71 5.53
CA THR A 7 -5.82 9.64 6.38
C THR A 7 -4.90 8.43 6.32
N GLY A 8 -4.79 7.66 7.41
CA GLY A 8 -3.86 6.53 7.44
C GLY A 8 -2.38 6.93 7.47
N ILE A 9 -2.09 8.12 8.01
CA ILE A 9 -0.75 8.74 8.10
C ILE A 9 0.32 7.83 8.72
N THR A 10 -0.03 6.95 9.63
CA THR A 10 0.89 6.04 10.32
C THR A 10 1.17 4.74 9.54
N GLY A 11 0.55 4.57 8.36
CA GLY A 11 0.83 3.49 7.44
C GLY A 11 2.12 3.72 6.63
N GLN A 12 2.54 2.72 5.85
CA GLN A 12 3.69 2.84 4.93
C GLN A 12 3.51 4.04 3.99
N ASP A 13 2.42 4.02 3.23
CA ASP A 13 2.16 5.02 2.19
C ASP A 13 1.91 6.41 2.80
N GLY A 14 1.21 6.47 3.96
CA GLY A 14 1.00 7.71 4.68
C GLY A 14 2.30 8.37 5.09
N ALA A 15 3.26 7.61 5.59
CA ALA A 15 4.56 8.11 6.01
C ALA A 15 5.40 8.61 4.82
N TYR A 16 5.52 7.82 3.74
CA TYR A 16 6.25 8.25 2.54
C TYR A 16 5.57 9.43 1.84
N LEU A 17 4.23 9.44 1.76
CA LEU A 17 3.50 10.56 1.17
C LEU A 17 3.69 11.85 1.99
N ALA A 18 3.65 11.75 3.32
CA ALA A 18 3.91 12.90 4.17
C ALA A 18 5.31 13.47 3.91
N LYS A 19 6.34 12.61 3.87
CA LYS A 19 7.71 13.02 3.53
C LYS A 19 7.77 13.71 2.16
N ASN A 20 7.18 13.07 1.14
CA ASN A 20 7.14 13.62 -0.23
C ASN A 20 6.45 15.00 -0.27
N LEU A 21 5.32 15.16 0.41
CA LEU A 21 4.59 16.44 0.44
C LEU A 21 5.35 17.52 1.20
N LEU A 22 5.98 17.22 2.35
CA LEU A 22 6.84 18.14 3.09
C LEU A 22 8.01 18.63 2.24
N GLU A 23 8.70 17.73 1.54
CA GLU A 23 9.79 18.05 0.60
C GLU A 23 9.32 18.95 -0.57
N ASN A 24 8.03 18.86 -0.95
CA ASN A 24 7.41 19.71 -1.95
C ASN A 24 6.74 20.98 -1.37
N GLY A 25 7.02 21.33 -0.13
CA GLY A 25 6.60 22.58 0.51
C GLY A 25 5.13 22.62 0.93
N TYR A 26 4.50 21.47 1.18
CA TYR A 26 3.16 21.39 1.76
C TYR A 26 3.20 21.53 3.28
N LYS A 27 2.12 22.05 3.85
CA LYS A 27 1.76 21.82 5.24
C LYS A 27 0.99 20.50 5.32
N VAL A 28 1.41 19.58 6.19
CA VAL A 28 0.83 18.23 6.29
C VAL A 28 0.08 18.06 7.61
N HIS A 29 -1.22 17.72 7.49
CA HIS A 29 -2.02 17.23 8.60
C HIS A 29 -2.18 15.71 8.52
N GLY A 30 -1.86 15.01 9.61
CA GLY A 30 -1.97 13.56 9.73
C GLY A 30 -3.24 13.13 10.42
N GLY A 31 -4.22 12.65 9.65
CA GLY A 31 -5.46 12.08 10.19
C GLY A 31 -5.24 10.70 10.80
N GLN A 32 -5.57 10.54 12.08
CA GLN A 32 -5.35 9.31 12.80
C GLN A 32 -6.41 9.02 13.85
N ARG A 33 -6.72 7.74 14.08
CA ARG A 33 -7.55 7.34 15.20
C ARG A 33 -6.74 7.40 16.50
N ARG A 34 -7.39 7.84 17.58
CA ARG A 34 -6.78 7.80 18.91
C ARG A 34 -6.42 6.35 19.29
N THR A 35 -5.22 6.16 19.81
CA THR A 35 -4.75 4.90 20.40
C THR A 35 -3.80 5.22 21.55
N THR A 36 -3.60 4.25 22.46
CA THR A 36 -2.66 4.33 23.57
C THR A 36 -1.29 3.70 23.24
N SER A 37 -1.19 2.97 22.12
CA SER A 37 0.06 2.37 21.65
C SER A 37 0.83 3.34 20.77
N ASP A 38 2.16 3.31 20.86
CA ASP A 38 3.04 4.01 19.94
C ASP A 38 2.84 3.45 18.51
N LYS A 39 2.57 4.36 17.57
CA LYS A 39 2.31 4.04 16.16
C LYS A 39 3.13 4.90 15.20
N TYR A 40 3.97 5.78 15.72
CA TYR A 40 4.70 6.76 14.92
C TYR A 40 6.03 6.25 14.37
N TRP A 41 6.46 5.04 14.71
CA TRP A 41 7.77 4.49 14.38
C TRP A 41 8.17 4.65 12.89
N ARG A 42 7.18 4.68 11.95
CA ARG A 42 7.45 4.90 10.52
C ARG A 42 7.81 6.35 10.23
N LEU A 43 7.14 7.27 10.87
CA LEU A 43 7.39 8.70 10.77
C LEU A 43 8.71 9.07 11.46
N ASP A 44 8.98 8.45 12.61
CA ASP A 44 10.23 8.62 13.37
C ASP A 44 11.42 8.11 12.54
N GLU A 45 11.26 6.97 11.87
CA GLU A 45 12.30 6.41 11.01
C GLU A 45 12.60 7.29 9.78
N LEU A 46 11.61 8.03 9.30
CA LEU A 46 11.79 9.03 8.24
C LEU A 46 12.20 10.40 8.78
N GLY A 47 12.22 10.59 10.10
CA GLY A 47 12.63 11.83 10.77
C GLY A 47 11.66 13.00 10.54
N ILE A 48 10.36 12.74 10.36
CA ILE A 48 9.35 13.74 10.00
C ILE A 48 8.20 13.89 11.00
N THR A 49 8.25 13.20 12.13
CA THR A 49 7.15 13.17 13.11
C THR A 49 6.81 14.58 13.60
N ASP A 50 7.82 15.40 13.88
CA ASP A 50 7.66 16.76 14.40
C ASP A 50 7.19 17.78 13.35
N ASP A 51 7.28 17.44 12.08
CA ASP A 51 6.85 18.28 10.94
C ASP A 51 5.36 18.10 10.59
N ILE A 52 4.66 17.16 11.27
CA ILE A 52 3.28 16.80 10.99
C ILE A 52 2.35 17.28 12.11
N GLU A 53 1.31 17.99 11.73
CA GLU A 53 0.23 18.34 12.65
C GLU A 53 -0.82 17.21 12.69
N PHE A 54 -0.93 16.49 13.80
CA PHE A 54 -1.88 15.39 13.93
C PHE A 54 -3.30 15.86 14.27
N VAL A 55 -4.29 15.22 13.66
CA VAL A 55 -5.71 15.45 13.90
C VAL A 55 -6.45 14.14 14.13
N ASP A 56 -7.36 14.12 15.09
CA ASP A 56 -8.23 12.96 15.32
C ASP A 56 -9.18 12.78 14.12
N LEU A 57 -9.05 11.65 13.41
CA LEU A 57 -9.87 11.32 12.26
C LEU A 57 -10.13 9.82 12.19
N ASP A 58 -11.40 9.44 12.31
CA ASP A 58 -11.88 8.09 12.06
C ASP A 58 -12.84 8.09 10.87
N VAL A 59 -12.52 7.33 9.83
CA VAL A 59 -13.38 7.21 8.62
C VAL A 59 -14.74 6.56 8.89
N LEU A 60 -14.91 5.96 10.07
CA LEU A 60 -16.20 5.42 10.52
C LEU A 60 -17.15 6.49 11.05
N GLU A 61 -16.67 7.71 11.37
CA GLU A 61 -17.40 8.78 12.03
C GLU A 61 -17.48 10.03 11.16
N GLN A 62 -18.59 10.23 10.45
CA GLN A 62 -18.77 11.35 9.51
C GLN A 62 -18.64 12.72 10.17
N ALA A 63 -19.19 12.89 11.38
CA ALA A 63 -19.09 14.15 12.09
C ALA A 63 -17.64 14.50 12.50
N ASN A 64 -16.83 13.48 12.80
CA ASN A 64 -15.41 13.63 13.10
C ASN A 64 -14.62 13.99 11.84
N ILE A 65 -14.89 13.34 10.70
CA ILE A 65 -14.28 13.68 9.40
C ILE A 65 -14.54 15.15 9.06
N ARG A 66 -15.78 15.59 9.21
CA ARG A 66 -16.18 16.97 8.90
C ARG A 66 -15.44 17.99 9.75
N ARG A 67 -15.38 17.78 11.07
CA ARG A 67 -14.60 18.66 11.98
C ARG A 67 -13.14 18.72 11.58
N ALA A 68 -12.52 17.56 11.29
CA ALA A 68 -11.12 17.52 10.86
C ALA A 68 -10.89 18.39 9.61
N MET A 69 -11.81 18.37 8.63
CA MET A 69 -11.73 19.21 7.44
C MET A 69 -11.97 20.70 7.74
N GLU A 70 -12.94 21.03 8.62
CA GLU A 70 -13.23 22.39 9.05
C GLU A 70 -12.04 23.02 9.80
N ASP A 71 -11.35 22.22 10.64
CA ASP A 71 -10.21 22.66 11.45
C ASP A 71 -8.92 22.80 10.60
N THR A 72 -8.66 21.84 9.71
CA THR A 72 -7.42 21.82 8.92
C THR A 72 -7.49 22.60 7.62
N LYS A 73 -8.70 22.81 7.08
CA LYS A 73 -8.97 23.53 5.81
C LYS A 73 -8.03 23.11 4.68
N PRO A 74 -7.99 21.79 4.34
CA PRO A 74 -7.02 21.29 3.38
C PRO A 74 -7.37 21.72 1.95
N ASP A 75 -6.33 21.94 1.14
CA ASP A 75 -6.48 22.05 -0.31
C ASP A 75 -6.60 20.67 -0.97
N GLU A 76 -5.97 19.68 -0.35
CA GLU A 76 -5.88 18.30 -0.87
C GLU A 76 -6.11 17.29 0.25
N VAL A 77 -6.92 16.27 -0.03
CA VAL A 77 -7.17 15.12 0.88
C VAL A 77 -6.71 13.83 0.22
N TYR A 78 -5.83 13.11 0.90
CA TYR A 78 -5.33 11.80 0.49
C TYR A 78 -5.92 10.73 1.40
N ASN A 79 -6.86 9.94 0.86
CA ASN A 79 -7.53 8.89 1.62
C ASN A 79 -6.79 7.55 1.48
N LEU A 80 -5.88 7.31 2.44
CA LEU A 80 -5.08 6.08 2.53
C LEU A 80 -5.54 5.15 3.67
N ALA A 81 -6.48 5.61 4.51
CA ALA A 81 -7.02 4.78 5.59
C ALA A 81 -7.73 3.55 5.03
N ALA A 82 -7.31 2.38 5.46
CA ALA A 82 -7.84 1.11 5.00
C ALA A 82 -7.63 -0.02 6.01
N GLN A 83 -8.47 -1.04 5.91
CA GLN A 83 -8.18 -2.38 6.42
C GLN A 83 -7.54 -3.17 5.27
N SER A 84 -6.22 -2.99 5.03
CA SER A 84 -5.53 -3.44 3.81
C SER A 84 -5.04 -4.90 3.84
N PHE A 85 -5.18 -5.61 4.97
CA PHE A 85 -4.78 -7.00 5.05
C PHE A 85 -5.89 -7.92 4.51
N VAL A 86 -5.76 -8.32 3.24
CA VAL A 86 -6.80 -9.04 2.48
C VAL A 86 -7.34 -10.27 3.22
N TRP A 87 -6.45 -11.08 3.84
CA TRP A 87 -6.87 -12.28 4.57
C TRP A 87 -7.82 -11.96 5.75
N LEU A 88 -7.59 -10.84 6.46
CA LEU A 88 -8.45 -10.42 7.56
C LEU A 88 -9.86 -10.05 7.08
N SER A 89 -10.01 -9.56 5.84
CA SER A 89 -11.32 -9.22 5.28
C SER A 89 -12.27 -10.42 5.17
N PHE A 90 -11.73 -11.64 5.02
CA PHE A 90 -12.56 -12.86 5.06
C PHE A 90 -13.09 -13.17 6.47
N LYS A 91 -12.41 -12.71 7.51
CA LYS A 91 -12.84 -12.87 8.90
C LYS A 91 -13.67 -11.71 9.41
N GLN A 92 -13.45 -10.53 8.86
CA GLN A 92 -14.13 -9.28 9.27
C GLN A 92 -14.64 -8.51 8.04
N PRO A 93 -15.56 -9.13 7.24
CA PRO A 93 -16.00 -8.53 5.96
C PRO A 93 -16.78 -7.24 6.16
N GLU A 94 -17.59 -7.15 7.23
CA GLU A 94 -18.36 -5.95 7.57
C GLU A 94 -17.41 -4.78 7.88
N LEU A 95 -16.40 -4.99 8.73
CA LEU A 95 -15.43 -3.96 9.08
C LEU A 95 -14.67 -3.48 7.86
N ALA A 96 -14.23 -4.40 6.98
CA ALA A 96 -13.58 -4.05 5.71
C ALA A 96 -14.51 -3.20 4.84
N THR A 97 -15.79 -3.55 4.71
CA THR A 97 -16.78 -2.79 3.94
C THR A 97 -17.01 -1.40 4.52
N LEU A 98 -17.12 -1.29 5.84
CA LEU A 98 -17.34 -0.01 6.50
C LEU A 98 -16.16 0.95 6.36
N ILE A 99 -14.93 0.44 6.44
CA ILE A 99 -13.72 1.26 6.31
C ILE A 99 -13.43 1.56 4.84
N ASP A 100 -13.28 0.50 4.02
CA ASP A 100 -12.71 0.58 2.67
C ASP A 100 -13.73 0.99 1.60
N GLY A 101 -15.03 0.89 1.92
CA GLY A 101 -16.14 1.31 1.06
C GLY A 101 -16.89 2.52 1.64
N VAL A 102 -17.65 2.32 2.69
CA VAL A 102 -18.53 3.36 3.27
C VAL A 102 -17.70 4.53 3.81
N GLY A 103 -16.50 4.29 4.33
CA GLY A 103 -15.57 5.35 4.76
C GLY A 103 -15.25 6.32 3.63
N VAL A 104 -15.04 5.81 2.40
CA VAL A 104 -14.80 6.65 1.21
C VAL A 104 -16.00 7.54 0.90
N LEU A 105 -17.22 6.98 0.94
CA LEU A 105 -18.45 7.77 0.76
C LEU A 105 -18.55 8.88 1.80
N ARG A 106 -18.26 8.60 3.08
CA ARG A 106 -18.27 9.60 4.15
C ARG A 106 -17.24 10.71 3.93
N MET A 107 -16.04 10.37 3.44
CA MET A 107 -15.02 11.36 3.08
C MET A 107 -15.51 12.28 1.96
N LEU A 108 -16.00 11.73 0.86
CA LEU A 108 -16.51 12.48 -0.28
C LEU A 108 -17.68 13.37 0.09
N GLU A 109 -18.64 12.84 0.87
CA GLU A 109 -19.81 13.61 1.32
C GLU A 109 -19.40 14.74 2.28
N SER A 110 -18.41 14.51 3.14
CA SER A 110 -17.88 15.55 4.03
C SER A 110 -17.17 16.66 3.22
N ILE A 111 -16.36 16.30 2.22
CA ILE A 111 -15.74 17.28 1.31
C ILE A 111 -16.81 18.12 0.60
N ARG A 112 -17.83 17.45 0.01
CA ARG A 112 -18.90 18.12 -0.70
C ARG A 112 -19.67 19.14 0.17
N GLN A 113 -19.83 18.83 1.47
CA GLN A 113 -20.54 19.71 2.42
C GLN A 113 -19.68 20.82 2.98
N VAL A 114 -18.38 20.59 3.21
CA VAL A 114 -17.45 21.57 3.81
C VAL A 114 -16.88 22.51 2.75
N ASN A 115 -16.26 21.95 1.71
CA ASN A 115 -15.72 22.70 0.59
C ASN A 115 -15.50 21.77 -0.62
N PRO A 116 -16.36 21.83 -1.65
CA PRO A 116 -16.27 20.98 -2.83
C PRO A 116 -15.04 21.24 -3.72
N GLU A 117 -14.29 22.32 -3.50
CA GLU A 117 -13.05 22.63 -4.23
C GLU A 117 -11.84 21.84 -3.72
N ILE A 118 -11.96 21.17 -2.57
CA ILE A 118 -10.90 20.29 -2.05
C ILE A 118 -10.66 19.15 -3.04
N LYS A 119 -9.41 18.99 -3.48
CA LYS A 119 -9.02 17.88 -4.33
C LYS A 119 -8.91 16.60 -3.51
N PHE A 120 -9.48 15.51 -4.02
CA PHE A 120 -9.56 14.25 -3.33
C PHE A 120 -8.82 13.14 -4.09
N TYR A 121 -7.91 12.45 -3.41
CA TYR A 121 -7.26 11.23 -3.86
C TYR A 121 -7.81 10.02 -3.10
N GLN A 122 -8.23 8.99 -3.84
CA GLN A 122 -8.64 7.70 -3.29
C GLN A 122 -7.61 6.63 -3.61
N ALA A 123 -7.05 5.99 -2.59
CA ALA A 123 -6.26 4.79 -2.76
C ALA A 123 -7.18 3.62 -3.12
N SER A 124 -7.21 3.27 -4.39
CA SER A 124 -7.79 2.04 -4.92
C SER A 124 -6.73 0.92 -4.94
N THR A 125 -7.05 -0.25 -5.49
CA THR A 125 -6.17 -1.42 -5.40
C THR A 125 -6.28 -2.33 -6.62
N SER A 126 -5.19 -2.98 -7.01
CA SER A 126 -5.17 -4.05 -8.01
C SER A 126 -6.03 -5.27 -7.63
N GLU A 127 -6.32 -5.48 -6.33
CA GLU A 127 -7.21 -6.55 -5.86
C GLU A 127 -8.66 -6.43 -6.42
N MET A 128 -9.04 -5.26 -6.93
CA MET A 128 -10.30 -5.09 -7.65
C MET A 128 -10.33 -5.87 -8.96
N TYR A 129 -9.19 -6.03 -9.62
CA TYR A 129 -9.09 -6.82 -10.86
C TYR A 129 -9.30 -8.31 -10.62
N GLY A 130 -8.81 -8.85 -9.50
CA GLY A 130 -9.01 -10.22 -9.08
C GLY A 130 -8.65 -11.23 -10.16
N SER A 131 -9.67 -11.86 -10.80
CA SER A 131 -9.47 -12.88 -11.84
C SER A 131 -9.39 -12.33 -13.27
N ALA A 132 -9.35 -11.01 -13.46
CA ALA A 132 -9.20 -10.41 -14.78
C ALA A 132 -7.83 -10.73 -15.39
N LYS A 133 -7.79 -10.91 -16.72
CA LYS A 133 -6.54 -11.22 -17.43
C LYS A 133 -5.53 -10.07 -17.35
N PRO A 134 -4.26 -10.37 -17.06
CA PRO A 134 -3.18 -9.39 -17.15
C PRO A 134 -2.73 -9.15 -18.63
N PRO A 135 -2.02 -8.02 -18.90
CA PRO A 135 -1.84 -6.90 -18.00
C PRO A 135 -3.12 -6.11 -17.77
N GLN A 136 -3.32 -5.64 -16.53
CA GLN A 136 -4.53 -4.88 -16.18
C GLN A 136 -4.25 -3.39 -16.24
N ASN A 137 -5.20 -2.63 -16.81
CA ASN A 137 -5.18 -1.17 -16.90
C ASN A 137 -6.55 -0.58 -16.52
N GLU A 138 -6.70 0.72 -16.65
CA GLU A 138 -7.92 1.46 -16.28
C GLU A 138 -9.17 1.01 -17.04
N GLY A 139 -9.03 0.41 -18.25
CA GLY A 139 -10.12 -0.14 -19.04
C GLY A 139 -10.46 -1.59 -18.73
N THR A 140 -9.68 -2.27 -17.92
CA THR A 140 -9.89 -3.68 -17.58
C THR A 140 -11.07 -3.85 -16.62
N LYS A 141 -11.99 -4.76 -16.93
CA LYS A 141 -13.15 -5.05 -16.07
C LYS A 141 -12.69 -5.62 -14.72
N PHE A 142 -13.27 -5.10 -13.67
CA PHE A 142 -13.01 -5.57 -12.31
C PHE A 142 -13.74 -6.90 -12.02
N TRP A 143 -13.04 -7.79 -11.30
CA TRP A 143 -13.57 -9.08 -10.88
C TRP A 143 -12.99 -9.49 -9.52
N PRO A 144 -13.30 -8.74 -8.44
CA PRO A 144 -12.66 -8.94 -7.16
C PRO A 144 -12.92 -10.34 -6.58
N ARG A 145 -11.92 -10.85 -5.84
CA ARG A 145 -11.92 -12.20 -5.25
C ARG A 145 -11.90 -12.19 -3.72
N SER A 146 -12.06 -11.03 -3.11
CA SER A 146 -12.06 -10.87 -1.65
C SER A 146 -13.06 -9.81 -1.19
N PRO A 147 -13.57 -9.88 0.06
CA PRO A 147 -14.39 -8.81 0.64
C PRO A 147 -13.68 -7.45 0.61
N TYR A 148 -12.37 -7.42 0.83
CA TYR A 148 -11.53 -6.23 0.66
C TYR A 148 -11.61 -5.66 -0.76
N GLY A 149 -11.38 -6.50 -1.78
CA GLY A 149 -11.45 -6.07 -3.18
C GLY A 149 -12.83 -5.53 -3.57
N VAL A 150 -13.91 -6.15 -3.07
CA VAL A 150 -15.31 -5.68 -3.28
C VAL A 150 -15.54 -4.32 -2.60
N ALA A 151 -15.08 -4.15 -1.36
CA ALA A 151 -15.22 -2.90 -0.62
C ALA A 151 -14.44 -1.75 -1.31
N LYS A 152 -13.21 -2.03 -1.74
CA LYS A 152 -12.39 -1.08 -2.51
C LYS A 152 -13.03 -0.73 -3.86
N LEU A 153 -13.66 -1.68 -4.53
CA LEU A 153 -14.40 -1.43 -5.79
C LEU A 153 -15.59 -0.49 -5.57
N PHE A 154 -16.32 -0.64 -4.46
CA PHE A 154 -17.34 0.34 -4.09
C PHE A 154 -16.73 1.72 -3.89
N GLY A 155 -15.63 1.84 -3.11
CA GLY A 155 -14.92 3.10 -2.88
C GLY A 155 -14.43 3.75 -4.18
N HIS A 156 -13.91 2.95 -5.12
CA HIS A 156 -13.48 3.39 -6.44
C HIS A 156 -14.63 3.97 -7.25
N HIS A 157 -15.73 3.23 -7.38
CA HIS A 157 -16.88 3.68 -8.19
C HIS A 157 -17.64 4.86 -7.56
N ILE A 158 -17.74 4.94 -6.23
CA ILE A 158 -18.36 6.10 -5.61
C ILE A 158 -17.51 7.37 -5.82
N THR A 159 -16.19 7.25 -5.87
CA THR A 159 -15.30 8.36 -6.21
C THR A 159 -15.55 8.87 -7.64
N ILE A 160 -15.68 7.96 -8.62
CA ILE A 160 -16.06 8.30 -10.00
C ILE A 160 -17.43 8.99 -10.03
N ASN A 161 -18.41 8.43 -9.31
CA ASN A 161 -19.76 9.00 -9.27
C ASN A 161 -19.76 10.44 -8.74
N TYR A 162 -19.00 10.74 -7.66
CA TYR A 162 -18.91 12.09 -7.13
C TYR A 162 -18.16 13.06 -8.06
N ARG A 163 -17.12 12.58 -8.74
CA ARG A 163 -16.44 13.33 -9.81
C ARG A 163 -17.40 13.75 -10.92
N GLU A 164 -18.22 12.81 -11.39
CA GLU A 164 -19.13 13.05 -12.52
C GLU A 164 -20.38 13.83 -12.13
N SER A 165 -21.01 13.49 -10.99
CA SER A 165 -22.29 14.06 -10.58
C SER A 165 -22.16 15.44 -9.93
N TYR A 166 -21.12 15.63 -9.13
CA TYR A 166 -20.92 16.87 -8.36
C TYR A 166 -19.75 17.73 -8.86
N LYS A 167 -19.07 17.30 -9.94
CA LYS A 167 -17.92 17.99 -10.52
C LYS A 167 -16.74 18.19 -9.55
N MET A 168 -16.64 17.34 -8.55
CA MET A 168 -15.55 17.35 -7.60
C MET A 168 -14.24 16.90 -8.26
N PHE A 169 -13.12 17.50 -7.89
CA PHE A 169 -11.81 16.99 -8.28
C PHE A 169 -11.48 15.74 -7.45
N ALA A 170 -11.85 14.56 -7.95
CA ALA A 170 -11.66 13.29 -7.26
C ALA A 170 -10.99 12.27 -8.18
N SER A 171 -9.78 11.82 -7.81
CA SER A 171 -8.96 10.87 -8.58
C SER A 171 -8.78 9.55 -7.83
N ASN A 172 -8.72 8.45 -8.57
CA ASN A 172 -8.38 7.15 -8.02
C ASN A 172 -6.99 6.71 -8.47
N GLY A 173 -6.14 6.27 -7.54
CA GLY A 173 -4.93 5.53 -7.85
C GLY A 173 -5.18 4.03 -7.72
N ILE A 174 -5.13 3.27 -8.82
CA ILE A 174 -5.25 1.81 -8.80
C ILE A 174 -3.84 1.24 -8.54
N LEU A 175 -3.57 0.99 -7.27
CA LEU A 175 -2.24 0.64 -6.82
C LEU A 175 -1.99 -0.86 -6.93
N PHE A 176 -0.92 -1.25 -7.61
CA PHE A 176 -0.35 -2.58 -7.54
C PHE A 176 0.48 -2.73 -6.26
N ASN A 177 1.01 -3.92 -6.02
CA ASN A 177 1.75 -4.15 -4.78
C ASN A 177 2.98 -3.23 -4.73
N HIS A 178 3.11 -2.50 -3.64
CA HIS A 178 4.25 -1.62 -3.41
C HIS A 178 4.75 -1.80 -1.98
N GLU A 179 6.02 -1.93 -1.89
CA GLU A 179 6.72 -2.42 -0.73
C GLU A 179 7.80 -1.43 -0.30
N SER A 180 8.30 -1.59 0.90
CA SER A 180 9.41 -0.80 1.43
C SER A 180 9.88 -1.36 2.78
N PRO A 181 10.97 -0.84 3.36
CA PRO A 181 11.35 -1.11 4.75
C PRO A 181 10.28 -0.78 5.79
N LEU A 182 9.28 0.04 5.44
CA LEU A 182 8.16 0.43 6.30
C LEU A 182 6.91 -0.46 6.12
N ARG A 183 6.95 -1.47 5.26
CA ARG A 183 5.84 -2.39 5.04
C ARG A 183 5.43 -3.11 6.32
N GLY A 184 4.15 -3.42 6.46
CA GLY A 184 3.64 -4.24 7.57
C GLY A 184 4.24 -5.65 7.57
N THR A 185 4.55 -6.19 8.74
CA THR A 185 5.23 -7.49 8.90
C THR A 185 4.41 -8.70 8.47
N ASP A 186 3.11 -8.54 8.21
CA ASP A 186 2.22 -9.60 7.72
C ASP A 186 2.28 -9.79 6.20
N PHE A 187 2.89 -8.86 5.47
CA PHE A 187 3.04 -8.93 4.02
C PHE A 187 4.26 -9.77 3.63
N VAL A 188 4.13 -10.51 2.53
CA VAL A 188 5.07 -11.57 2.15
C VAL A 188 6.51 -11.09 1.99
N THR A 189 6.73 -9.97 1.32
CA THR A 189 8.06 -9.38 1.12
C THR A 189 8.72 -9.06 2.46
N ARG A 190 7.97 -8.41 3.37
CA ARG A 190 8.47 -8.10 4.71
C ARG A 190 8.62 -9.34 5.60
N LYS A 191 7.76 -10.36 5.43
CA LYS A 191 7.96 -11.66 6.10
C LYS A 191 9.28 -12.29 5.70
N ILE A 192 9.67 -12.19 4.43
CA ILE A 192 10.93 -12.74 3.92
C ILE A 192 12.10 -11.94 4.47
N THR A 193 12.17 -10.63 4.25
CA THR A 193 13.34 -9.81 4.63
C THR A 193 13.56 -9.82 6.15
N ARG A 194 12.52 -9.57 6.93
CA ARG A 194 12.56 -9.65 8.38
C ARG A 194 12.87 -11.07 8.87
N GLY A 195 12.23 -12.06 8.26
CA GLY A 195 12.41 -13.46 8.63
C GLY A 195 13.84 -13.92 8.42
N LEU A 196 14.48 -13.55 7.31
CA LEU A 196 15.88 -13.87 7.04
C LEU A 196 16.84 -13.16 7.99
N ALA A 197 16.58 -11.89 8.34
CA ALA A 197 17.36 -11.17 9.32
C ALA A 197 17.31 -11.86 10.71
N ILE A 198 16.14 -12.33 11.12
CA ILE A 198 15.95 -13.11 12.35
C ILE A 198 16.59 -14.50 12.23
N TRP A 199 16.41 -15.17 11.08
CA TRP A 199 16.98 -16.50 10.85
C TRP A 199 18.52 -16.49 10.96
N LYS A 200 19.19 -15.47 10.44
CA LYS A 200 20.65 -15.32 10.58
C LYS A 200 21.12 -15.33 12.06
N LYS A 201 20.28 -14.85 12.96
CA LYS A 201 20.60 -14.76 14.41
C LYS A 201 20.11 -15.94 15.21
N GLU A 202 18.89 -16.40 14.95
CA GLU A 202 18.16 -17.32 15.79
C GLU A 202 17.94 -18.72 15.15
N GLN A 203 18.28 -18.88 13.86
CA GLN A 203 18.00 -20.10 13.07
C GLN A 203 16.52 -20.50 13.08
N ARG A 204 15.60 -19.54 13.26
CA ARG A 204 14.16 -19.78 13.28
C ARG A 204 13.59 -19.76 11.86
N PRO A 205 13.02 -20.89 11.38
CA PRO A 205 12.50 -20.99 10.01
C PRO A 205 11.36 -20.02 9.74
N ILE A 206 11.29 -19.56 8.50
CA ILE A 206 10.21 -18.73 7.98
C ILE A 206 9.10 -19.62 7.43
N VAL A 207 7.84 -19.27 7.71
CA VAL A 207 6.67 -19.97 7.16
C VAL A 207 5.99 -19.07 6.14
N LEU A 208 5.94 -19.52 4.88
CA LEU A 208 5.33 -18.80 3.77
C LEU A 208 4.11 -19.58 3.24
N GLY A 209 3.27 -18.91 2.46
CA GLY A 209 2.20 -19.52 1.70
C GLY A 209 2.66 -19.94 0.30
N ASN A 210 1.85 -19.62 -0.73
CA ASN A 210 2.12 -19.97 -2.12
C ASN A 210 3.38 -19.25 -2.65
N LEU A 211 4.44 -20.02 -2.94
CA LEU A 211 5.71 -19.52 -3.46
C LEU A 211 5.65 -19.16 -4.95
N ASP A 212 4.69 -19.72 -5.69
CA ASP A 212 4.52 -19.48 -7.13
C ASP A 212 3.61 -18.30 -7.46
N ALA A 213 2.99 -17.70 -6.44
CA ALA A 213 2.16 -16.51 -6.61
C ALA A 213 2.96 -15.38 -7.27
N LYS A 214 2.39 -14.79 -8.34
CA LYS A 214 3.04 -13.76 -9.16
C LYS A 214 2.49 -12.39 -8.80
N ARG A 215 3.38 -11.44 -8.55
CA ARG A 215 3.02 -10.07 -8.20
C ARG A 215 3.91 -9.07 -8.93
N ASP A 216 3.34 -7.92 -9.20
CA ASP A 216 4.01 -6.72 -9.66
C ASP A 216 4.37 -5.91 -8.40
N TRP A 217 5.64 -5.86 -8.04
CA TRP A 217 6.13 -5.16 -6.85
C TRP A 217 6.93 -3.92 -7.21
N GLY A 218 6.50 -2.76 -6.75
CA GLY A 218 7.25 -1.51 -6.83
C GLY A 218 7.64 -0.96 -5.46
N HIS A 219 8.40 0.11 -5.43
CA HIS A 219 8.78 0.81 -4.20
C HIS A 219 7.72 1.86 -3.82
N ALA A 220 7.36 1.94 -2.53
CA ALA A 220 6.33 2.86 -2.05
C ALA A 220 6.64 4.33 -2.33
N GLU A 221 7.91 4.74 -2.34
CA GLU A 221 8.32 6.12 -2.70
C GLU A 221 7.90 6.51 -4.11
N ASP A 222 8.00 5.59 -5.08
CA ASP A 222 7.57 5.84 -6.45
C ASP A 222 6.03 6.00 -6.53
N PHE A 223 5.30 5.19 -5.77
CA PHE A 223 3.84 5.21 -5.76
C PHE A 223 3.26 6.48 -5.14
N VAL A 224 3.84 6.95 -4.02
CA VAL A 224 3.35 8.19 -3.39
C VAL A 224 3.62 9.43 -4.27
N GLU A 225 4.69 9.44 -5.06
CA GLU A 225 4.90 10.47 -6.07
C GLU A 225 3.79 10.45 -7.12
N GLY A 226 3.35 9.28 -7.58
CA GLY A 226 2.20 9.13 -8.46
C GLY A 226 0.92 9.71 -7.84
N MET A 227 0.67 9.46 -6.54
CA MET A 227 -0.48 10.02 -5.82
C MET A 227 -0.47 11.56 -5.84
N ARG A 228 0.69 12.16 -5.56
CA ARG A 228 0.87 13.63 -5.61
C ARG A 228 0.63 14.18 -7.02
N LEU A 229 1.19 13.53 -8.04
CA LEU A 229 1.04 13.94 -9.44
C LEU A 229 -0.42 13.89 -9.90
N MET A 230 -1.22 12.92 -9.44
CA MET A 230 -2.65 12.84 -9.76
C MET A 230 -3.43 14.07 -9.27
N LEU A 231 -3.14 14.59 -8.07
CA LEU A 231 -3.79 15.82 -7.57
C LEU A 231 -3.16 17.10 -8.13
N ALA A 232 -1.93 17.03 -8.63
CA ALA A 232 -1.31 18.14 -9.35
C ALA A 232 -1.75 18.25 -10.81
N HIS A 233 -2.39 17.20 -11.37
CA HIS A 233 -2.88 17.18 -12.75
C HIS A 233 -4.03 18.17 -12.97
N ASP A 234 -4.26 18.56 -14.24
CA ASP A 234 -5.28 19.58 -14.59
C ASP A 234 -6.71 19.07 -14.45
N ARG A 235 -6.91 17.75 -14.55
CA ARG A 235 -8.23 17.10 -14.47
C ARG A 235 -8.16 15.83 -13.61
N PRO A 236 -9.24 15.53 -12.87
CA PRO A 236 -9.31 14.29 -12.11
C PRO A 236 -9.53 13.10 -13.05
N ASP A 237 -8.84 11.99 -12.79
CA ASP A 237 -9.00 10.73 -13.55
C ASP A 237 -8.54 9.54 -12.68
N ASP A 238 -8.62 8.33 -13.25
CA ASP A 238 -8.15 7.10 -12.64
C ASP A 238 -6.84 6.68 -13.29
N PHE A 239 -5.87 6.24 -12.48
CA PHE A 239 -4.54 5.86 -12.97
C PHE A 239 -4.04 4.58 -12.29
N VAL A 240 -3.51 3.67 -13.10
CA VAL A 240 -2.79 2.49 -12.62
C VAL A 240 -1.36 2.89 -12.27
N LEU A 241 -0.93 2.56 -11.05
CA LEU A 241 0.47 2.61 -10.65
C LEU A 241 0.98 1.18 -10.46
N ALA A 242 1.95 0.80 -11.28
CA ALA A 242 2.54 -0.54 -11.35
C ALA A 242 3.95 -0.45 -11.95
N THR A 243 4.73 -1.51 -11.82
CA THR A 243 6.02 -1.59 -12.52
C THR A 243 5.89 -2.18 -13.93
N GLY A 244 4.82 -2.94 -14.18
CA GLY A 244 4.64 -3.72 -15.41
C GLY A 244 5.41 -5.04 -15.43
N VAL A 245 6.21 -5.32 -14.39
CA VAL A 245 7.06 -6.51 -14.30
C VAL A 245 6.58 -7.41 -13.16
N ILE A 246 6.47 -8.70 -13.44
CA ILE A 246 6.02 -9.70 -12.45
C ILE A 246 7.17 -10.54 -11.96
N HIS A 247 7.08 -10.90 -10.68
CA HIS A 247 8.00 -11.83 -10.03
C HIS A 247 7.22 -12.79 -9.14
N THR A 248 7.75 -14.00 -8.95
CA THR A 248 7.21 -14.95 -7.98
C THR A 248 7.73 -14.66 -6.57
N VAL A 249 6.99 -15.12 -5.56
CA VAL A 249 7.47 -15.08 -4.16
C VAL A 249 8.79 -15.84 -4.03
N LYS A 250 8.92 -16.96 -4.76
CA LYS A 250 10.15 -17.75 -4.82
C LYS A 250 11.34 -16.92 -5.32
N GLN A 251 11.17 -16.21 -6.45
CA GLN A 251 12.23 -15.35 -7.01
C GLN A 251 12.66 -14.25 -6.03
N PHE A 252 11.70 -13.60 -5.34
CA PHE A 252 12.04 -12.59 -4.33
C PHE A 252 12.81 -13.19 -3.16
N LEU A 253 12.44 -14.38 -2.70
CA LEU A 253 13.17 -15.10 -1.65
C LEU A 253 14.60 -15.45 -2.08
N GLU A 254 14.77 -15.99 -3.29
CA GLU A 254 16.07 -16.35 -3.85
C GLU A 254 16.99 -15.11 -3.95
N MET A 255 16.48 -13.98 -4.44
CA MET A 255 17.22 -12.72 -4.45
C MET A 255 17.69 -12.29 -3.04
N CYS A 256 16.85 -12.46 -2.01
CA CYS A 256 17.21 -12.14 -0.63
C CYS A 256 18.31 -13.09 -0.09
N LEU A 257 18.24 -14.38 -0.43
CA LEU A 257 19.26 -15.37 -0.04
C LEU A 257 20.61 -15.08 -0.71
N ASP A 258 20.58 -14.75 -1.99
CA ASP A 258 21.78 -14.37 -2.76
C ASP A 258 22.40 -13.07 -2.21
N TYR A 259 21.58 -12.07 -1.87
CA TYR A 259 22.04 -10.82 -1.22
C TYR A 259 22.76 -11.07 0.12
N LEU A 260 22.34 -12.09 0.85
CA LEU A 260 22.96 -12.48 2.13
C LEU A 260 24.15 -13.42 1.99
N ASP A 261 24.53 -13.79 0.76
CA ASP A 261 25.57 -14.80 0.43
C ASP A 261 25.31 -16.15 1.13
N ILE A 262 24.02 -16.52 1.25
CA ILE A 262 23.60 -17.82 1.82
C ILE A 262 23.54 -18.83 0.69
N ARG A 263 24.40 -19.88 0.76
CA ARG A 263 24.28 -21.04 -0.13
C ARG A 263 23.12 -21.90 0.32
N TYR A 264 22.21 -22.20 -0.58
CA TYR A 264 20.99 -22.94 -0.28
C TYR A 264 20.67 -24.01 -1.32
N TYR A 265 19.79 -24.93 -0.93
CA TYR A 265 19.18 -25.87 -1.85
C TYR A 265 17.69 -26.05 -1.54
N TRP A 266 16.93 -26.37 -2.57
CA TRP A 266 15.52 -26.70 -2.47
C TRP A 266 15.33 -28.20 -2.28
N LYS A 267 14.45 -28.57 -1.38
CA LYS A 267 13.92 -29.91 -1.24
C LYS A 267 12.40 -29.80 -1.07
N ASP A 268 11.66 -30.22 -2.09
CA ASP A 268 10.23 -29.91 -2.25
C ASP A 268 9.98 -28.40 -2.11
N ASP A 269 9.00 -27.98 -1.29
CA ASP A 269 8.70 -26.57 -1.01
C ASP A 269 9.46 -26.00 0.21
N GLN A 270 10.64 -26.55 0.50
CA GLN A 270 11.48 -26.14 1.63
C GLN A 270 12.85 -25.70 1.14
N VAL A 271 13.41 -24.70 1.83
CA VAL A 271 14.77 -24.19 1.57
C VAL A 271 15.66 -24.51 2.77
N PHE A 272 16.80 -25.09 2.48
CA PHE A 272 17.82 -25.43 3.48
C PHE A 272 19.12 -24.73 3.17
N GLU A 273 19.86 -24.36 4.21
CA GLU A 273 21.24 -23.87 4.06
C GLU A 273 22.16 -25.04 3.70
N ALA A 274 22.99 -24.87 2.67
CA ALA A 274 23.75 -25.96 2.08
C ALA A 274 24.90 -26.49 2.97
N ASN A 275 25.40 -25.66 3.91
CA ASN A 275 26.55 -26.06 4.75
C ASN A 275 26.13 -26.80 6.04
N THR A 276 24.93 -26.48 6.58
CA THR A 276 24.47 -26.95 7.91
C THR A 276 23.23 -27.80 7.85
N ASP A 277 22.56 -27.89 6.69
CA ASP A 277 21.23 -28.49 6.52
C ASP A 277 20.13 -27.79 7.38
N ALA A 278 20.40 -26.57 7.85
CA ALA A 278 19.42 -25.82 8.64
C ALA A 278 18.25 -25.36 7.75
N LEU A 279 17.03 -25.59 8.22
CA LEU A 279 15.82 -25.17 7.52
C LEU A 279 15.70 -23.63 7.57
N ILE A 280 15.61 -22.99 6.39
CA ILE A 280 15.42 -21.54 6.26
C ILE A 280 13.95 -21.21 6.08
N VAL A 281 13.29 -21.86 5.11
CA VAL A 281 11.90 -21.58 4.73
C VAL A 281 11.13 -22.87 4.55
N LYS A 282 9.88 -22.89 4.97
CA LYS A 282 8.89 -23.92 4.60
C LYS A 282 7.61 -23.27 4.09
N SER A 283 6.98 -23.90 3.10
CA SER A 283 5.62 -23.56 2.67
C SER A 283 4.59 -24.26 3.56
N ASP A 284 3.46 -23.57 3.84
CA ASP A 284 2.35 -24.14 4.61
C ASP A 284 1.02 -23.71 3.98
N ILE A 285 0.22 -24.72 3.62
CA ILE A 285 -1.10 -24.55 2.99
C ILE A 285 -2.09 -23.78 3.88
N ALA A 286 -1.90 -23.81 5.20
CA ALA A 286 -2.72 -23.03 6.14
C ALA A 286 -2.61 -21.51 5.93
N HIS A 287 -1.59 -21.06 5.20
CA HIS A 287 -1.37 -19.66 4.85
C HIS A 287 -1.90 -19.27 3.46
N PHE A 288 -2.57 -20.19 2.76
CA PHE A 288 -3.21 -19.91 1.46
C PHE A 288 -4.54 -19.18 1.69
N ARG A 289 -4.87 -18.27 0.79
CA ARG A 289 -6.15 -17.54 0.85
C ARG A 289 -7.30 -18.43 0.38
N PRO A 290 -8.52 -18.27 0.92
CA PRO A 290 -9.69 -19.04 0.46
C PRO A 290 -10.01 -18.87 -1.02
N SER A 291 -9.66 -17.71 -1.59
CA SER A 291 -9.75 -17.40 -3.01
C SER A 291 -8.49 -16.67 -3.41
N GLU A 292 -7.57 -17.37 -4.03
CA GLU A 292 -6.27 -16.82 -4.44
C GLU A 292 -6.42 -15.99 -5.73
N VAL A 293 -5.56 -14.99 -5.84
CA VAL A 293 -5.32 -14.25 -7.07
C VAL A 293 -3.92 -14.61 -7.55
N ASP A 294 -3.85 -15.41 -8.60
CA ASP A 294 -2.58 -16.00 -9.04
C ASP A 294 -1.67 -14.98 -9.76
N HIS A 295 -2.28 -14.02 -10.48
CA HIS A 295 -1.51 -13.16 -11.37
C HIS A 295 -2.07 -11.72 -11.39
N LEU A 296 -1.30 -10.79 -10.85
CA LEU A 296 -1.53 -9.35 -10.96
C LEU A 296 -0.31 -8.69 -11.62
N GLN A 297 -0.54 -8.07 -12.77
CA GLN A 297 0.46 -7.31 -13.54
C GLN A 297 -0.19 -6.06 -14.10
N GLY A 298 0.27 -4.88 -13.70
CA GLY A 298 -0.30 -3.61 -14.15
C GLY A 298 0.30 -3.12 -15.46
N ASP A 299 -0.47 -2.32 -16.19
CA ASP A 299 0.02 -1.51 -17.28
C ASP A 299 -0.04 -0.04 -16.85
N PRO A 300 1.10 0.57 -16.48
CA PRO A 300 1.16 1.95 -15.99
C PRO A 300 1.24 3.00 -17.11
N SER A 301 1.06 2.63 -18.37
CA SER A 301 1.30 3.48 -19.53
C SER A 301 0.57 4.82 -19.44
N LYS A 302 -0.66 4.84 -18.94
CA LYS A 302 -1.44 6.07 -18.78
C LYS A 302 -0.78 7.00 -17.75
N ALA A 303 -0.42 6.51 -16.58
CA ALA A 303 0.25 7.33 -15.56
C ALA A 303 1.60 7.87 -16.05
N MET A 304 2.36 7.05 -16.77
CA MET A 304 3.66 7.46 -17.34
C MET A 304 3.50 8.55 -18.42
N ASN A 305 2.47 8.45 -19.26
CA ASN A 305 2.26 9.38 -20.37
C ASN A 305 1.59 10.68 -19.91
N ASP A 306 0.52 10.59 -19.13
CA ASP A 306 -0.32 11.73 -18.79
C ASP A 306 0.23 12.52 -17.58
N LEU A 307 0.76 11.82 -16.55
CA LEU A 307 1.30 12.44 -15.35
C LEU A 307 2.81 12.68 -15.40
N GLY A 308 3.51 12.10 -16.38
CA GLY A 308 4.97 12.09 -16.39
C GLY A 308 5.58 11.24 -15.27
N TRP A 309 4.78 10.37 -14.64
CA TRP A 309 5.25 9.50 -13.57
C TRP A 309 6.36 8.55 -14.03
N ARG A 310 7.37 8.32 -13.19
CA ARG A 310 8.50 7.45 -13.51
C ARG A 310 8.89 6.64 -12.29
N LEU A 311 9.28 5.38 -12.51
CA LEU A 311 9.89 4.52 -11.51
C LEU A 311 11.36 4.94 -11.30
N LYS A 312 11.76 5.06 -10.06
CA LYS A 312 13.15 5.30 -9.64
C LYS A 312 13.82 4.03 -9.12
N HIS A 313 12.99 3.08 -8.68
CA HIS A 313 13.43 1.83 -8.06
C HIS A 313 13.00 0.64 -8.91
N ASP A 314 13.90 -0.31 -9.07
CA ASP A 314 13.63 -1.66 -9.58
C ASP A 314 13.49 -2.66 -8.42
N LEU A 315 13.15 -3.92 -8.72
CA LEU A 315 12.99 -4.93 -7.68
C LEU A 315 14.30 -5.24 -6.92
N PRO A 316 15.49 -5.30 -7.57
CA PRO A 316 16.75 -5.47 -6.84
C PRO A 316 17.02 -4.36 -5.83
N SER A 317 16.84 -3.10 -6.19
CA SER A 317 17.04 -1.97 -5.28
C SER A 317 16.02 -1.93 -4.15
N LEU A 318 14.75 -2.23 -4.42
CA LEU A 318 13.71 -2.40 -3.40
C LEU A 318 14.07 -3.50 -2.41
N MET A 319 14.46 -4.67 -2.92
CA MET A 319 14.84 -5.82 -2.09
C MET A 319 16.06 -5.48 -1.21
N ALA A 320 17.07 -4.85 -1.78
CA ALA A 320 18.28 -4.46 -1.06
C ALA A 320 17.98 -3.47 0.08
N ASP A 321 17.17 -2.42 -0.18
CA ASP A 321 16.74 -1.46 0.83
C ASP A 321 15.98 -2.15 1.98
N MET A 322 15.04 -3.04 1.66
CA MET A 322 14.29 -3.81 2.67
C MET A 322 15.22 -4.71 3.50
N MET A 323 16.13 -5.43 2.86
CA MET A 323 17.08 -6.33 3.55
C MET A 323 18.04 -5.56 4.45
N GLU A 324 18.63 -4.47 3.97
CA GLU A 324 19.56 -3.64 4.75
C GLU A 324 18.89 -3.14 6.03
N ARG A 325 17.70 -2.56 5.92
CA ARG A 325 16.96 -2.04 7.07
C ARG A 325 16.55 -3.13 8.06
N ASP A 326 16.11 -4.30 7.57
CA ASP A 326 15.74 -5.39 8.47
C ASP A 326 16.96 -6.03 9.14
N LEU A 327 18.12 -6.11 8.49
CA LEU A 327 19.37 -6.49 9.13
C LEU A 327 19.75 -5.50 10.24
N GLN A 328 19.62 -4.19 9.99
CA GLN A 328 19.88 -3.17 11.00
C GLN A 328 18.97 -3.29 12.23
N ARG A 329 17.69 -3.65 12.04
CA ARG A 329 16.69 -3.75 13.13
C ARG A 329 16.77 -5.05 13.91
N TYR A 330 17.07 -6.17 13.28
CA TYR A 330 16.87 -7.50 13.86
C TYR A 330 18.13 -8.35 13.99
N TYR A 331 19.20 -8.06 13.25
CA TYR A 331 20.42 -8.84 13.25
C TYR A 331 21.52 -8.27 14.16
N ARG A 332 21.48 -6.99 14.48
CA ARG A 332 22.43 -6.32 15.40
C ARG A 332 22.31 -6.80 16.84
#